data_4e0791089f305ac710f112c63f25ffaa
#
_entry.id   4e0791089f305ac710f112c63f25ffaa
#
_cell.length_a   1.000
_cell.length_b   1.000
_cell.length_c   1.000
_cell.angle_alpha   90.00
_cell.angle_beta   90.00
_cell.angle_gamma   90.00
#
_symmetry.space_group_name_H-M   'P 1'
#
loop_
_entity.id
_entity.type
_entity.pdbx_description
1 polymer ?
#
loop_
_entity_poly.entity_id
_entity_poly.type
_entity_poly.pdbx_seq_one_letter_code
_entity_poly.pdbx_strand_id
1 'polypeptide(L)'
;MVLGRRGPAQAAYTTPELLALTDLDDADVFAFADEVTLDSDQLAELRSDPLGLAKAKAAADLATRRRGASRRIVLRYLASPVEIRGDQRVTGVRIARNRLERGFGGDVRAVPTGIEETIEAGLVLRAVGYRGAWLSGLPFDHDRGVLPNRQGRVLHDRTGEHIPGVYTAGWIKRGPSGGIGANKKCAQDTVTALLADHSAGLLPTPTATPQHLDALVRQRQPAVVGVHEWRAIDRTERDLGAVQGRPRRKLASFPALLAVAHGDDAMPTVPLPIDATRFRR
;
A
#
# COMPACT_ATOMS: atom_id res chain seq x y z
N MET A 1 3.74 9.89 16.08
CA MET A 1 4.32 8.59 16.50
C MET A 1 3.95 7.53 15.47
N VAL A 2 4.86 6.63 15.11
CA VAL A 2 4.65 5.52 14.16
C VAL A 2 4.86 4.21 14.92
N LEU A 3 3.87 3.33 14.90
CA LEU A 3 3.90 2.07 15.65
C LEU A 3 4.21 0.90 14.73
N GLY A 4 5.18 0.08 15.08
CA GLY A 4 5.54 -1.17 14.43
C GLY A 4 5.53 -2.34 15.42
N ARG A 5 4.74 -3.39 15.13
CA ARG A 5 4.61 -4.55 16.05
C ARG A 5 5.86 -5.42 16.15
N ARG A 6 6.76 -5.35 15.18
CA ARG A 6 8.02 -6.10 15.13
C ARG A 6 9.21 -5.17 15.33
N GLY A 7 10.40 -5.74 15.39
CA GLY A 7 11.65 -4.99 15.48
C GLY A 7 12.03 -4.27 14.17
N PRO A 8 13.05 -3.41 14.22
CA PRO A 8 13.47 -2.62 13.07
C PRO A 8 13.94 -3.48 11.89
N ALA A 9 14.59 -4.61 12.12
CA ALA A 9 15.04 -5.51 11.06
C ALA A 9 13.88 -6.05 10.22
N GLN A 10 12.72 -6.34 10.85
CA GLN A 10 11.52 -6.86 10.21
C GLN A 10 10.55 -5.77 9.73
N ALA A 11 10.90 -4.49 9.86
CA ALA A 11 10.07 -3.38 9.42
C ALA A 11 9.89 -3.39 7.90
N ALA A 12 8.70 -2.97 7.45
CA ALA A 12 8.34 -2.99 6.03
C ALA A 12 9.02 -1.87 5.20
N TYR A 13 9.43 -0.78 5.85
CA TYR A 13 10.16 0.29 5.17
C TYR A 13 11.54 -0.17 4.70
N THR A 14 12.10 0.49 3.70
CA THR A 14 13.49 0.33 3.27
C THR A 14 14.43 1.27 4.04
N THR A 15 15.72 0.95 4.10
CA THR A 15 16.72 1.83 4.72
C THR A 15 16.72 3.25 4.12
N PRO A 16 16.67 3.45 2.78
CA PRO A 16 16.55 4.79 2.21
C PRO A 16 15.29 5.57 2.66
N GLU A 17 14.14 4.89 2.80
CA GLU A 17 12.92 5.54 3.32
C GLU A 17 13.07 5.99 4.77
N LEU A 18 13.75 5.19 5.62
CA LEU A 18 14.06 5.57 6.98
C LEU A 18 15.02 6.77 7.03
N LEU A 19 16.08 6.73 6.23
CA LEU A 19 17.08 7.81 6.20
C LEU A 19 16.48 9.11 5.67
N ALA A 20 15.57 9.07 4.68
CA ALA A 20 14.90 10.26 4.17
C ALA A 20 14.08 11.01 5.24
N LEU A 21 13.60 10.32 6.28
CA LEU A 21 12.99 10.99 7.42
C LEU A 21 13.99 11.83 8.23
N THR A 22 15.26 11.46 8.22
CA THR A 22 16.31 12.15 8.98
C THR A 22 16.79 13.43 8.30
N ASP A 23 16.40 13.64 7.05
CA ASP A 23 16.73 14.85 6.27
C ASP A 23 15.66 15.94 6.40
N LEU A 24 14.68 15.74 7.28
CA LEU A 24 13.66 16.75 7.58
C LEU A 24 14.24 17.86 8.46
N ASP A 25 14.21 19.11 7.97
CA ASP A 25 14.79 20.26 8.66
C ASP A 25 14.01 20.63 9.94
N ASP A 26 12.68 20.45 9.94
CA ASP A 26 11.78 20.93 11.00
C ASP A 26 11.33 19.84 11.98
N ALA A 27 11.85 18.62 11.90
CA ALA A 27 11.42 17.52 12.73
C ALA A 27 12.56 16.59 13.16
N ASP A 28 12.63 16.32 14.45
CA ASP A 28 13.52 15.29 14.99
C ASP A 28 12.90 13.91 14.81
N VAL A 29 13.68 12.95 14.29
CA VAL A 29 13.30 11.56 14.18
C VAL A 29 14.07 10.75 15.21
N PHE A 30 13.39 9.98 16.04
CA PHE A 30 14.04 9.14 17.03
C PHE A 30 13.28 7.86 17.34
N ALA A 31 13.98 6.90 17.94
CA ALA A 31 13.46 5.66 18.48
C ALA A 31 13.89 5.49 19.95
N PHE A 32 13.22 4.64 20.70
CA PHE A 32 13.65 4.30 22.06
C PHE A 32 14.75 3.25 22.03
N ALA A 33 15.79 3.43 22.83
CA ALA A 33 16.96 2.56 22.87
C ALA A 33 16.59 1.09 23.20
N ASP A 34 15.68 0.88 24.14
CA ASP A 34 15.20 -0.45 24.55
C ASP A 34 14.40 -1.18 23.46
N GLU A 35 13.92 -0.46 22.44
CA GLU A 35 13.16 -1.03 21.31
C GLU A 35 14.04 -1.35 20.09
N VAL A 36 15.25 -0.80 20.02
CA VAL A 36 16.15 -0.92 18.86
C VAL A 36 17.48 -1.58 19.16
N THR A 37 17.83 -1.74 20.44
CA THR A 37 19.05 -2.47 20.85
C THR A 37 18.86 -3.95 20.56
N LEU A 38 19.81 -4.51 19.81
CA LEU A 38 19.83 -5.95 19.51
C LEU A 38 20.77 -6.65 20.48
N ASP A 39 20.38 -7.81 20.98
CA ASP A 39 21.26 -8.71 21.72
C ASP A 39 22.21 -9.47 20.80
N SER A 40 23.14 -10.26 21.41
CA SER A 40 24.15 -11.03 20.68
C SER A 40 23.54 -12.04 19.70
N ASP A 41 22.44 -12.66 20.10
CA ASP A 41 21.78 -13.72 19.33
C ASP A 41 21.05 -13.14 18.14
N GLN A 42 20.32 -12.04 18.33
CA GLN A 42 19.68 -11.27 17.26
C GLN A 42 20.71 -10.74 16.24
N LEU A 43 21.87 -10.25 16.71
CA LEU A 43 22.96 -9.81 15.83
C LEU A 43 23.56 -10.98 15.04
N ALA A 44 23.74 -12.14 15.67
CA ALA A 44 24.23 -13.33 14.99
C ALA A 44 23.27 -13.81 13.89
N GLU A 45 21.97 -13.79 14.18
CA GLU A 45 20.92 -14.12 13.20
C GLU A 45 20.90 -13.20 11.98
N LEU A 46 21.05 -11.91 12.20
CA LEU A 46 21.03 -10.90 11.14
C LEU A 46 22.29 -10.91 10.25
N ARG A 47 23.32 -11.70 10.56
CA ARG A 47 24.49 -11.87 9.67
C ARG A 47 24.11 -12.40 8.29
N SER A 48 23.07 -13.22 8.21
CA SER A 48 22.53 -13.76 6.95
C SER A 48 21.51 -12.84 6.28
N ASP A 49 21.10 -11.74 6.93
CA ASP A 49 20.17 -10.72 6.39
C ASP A 49 20.80 -9.32 6.42
N PRO A 50 21.65 -8.98 5.41
CA PRO A 50 22.31 -7.67 5.35
C PRO A 50 21.32 -6.49 5.32
N LEU A 51 20.14 -6.66 4.71
CA LEU A 51 19.13 -5.60 4.64
C LEU A 51 18.46 -5.37 6.00
N GLY A 52 18.12 -6.45 6.71
CA GLY A 52 17.60 -6.37 8.08
C GLY A 52 18.62 -5.75 9.03
N LEU A 53 19.88 -6.16 8.93
CA LEU A 53 20.97 -5.59 9.75
C LEU A 53 21.17 -4.09 9.48
N ALA A 54 21.14 -3.66 8.21
CA ALA A 54 21.25 -2.24 7.86
C ALA A 54 20.11 -1.42 8.43
N LYS A 55 18.86 -1.91 8.37
CA LYS A 55 17.70 -1.26 8.99
C LYS A 55 17.81 -1.16 10.50
N ALA A 56 18.25 -2.24 11.15
CA ALA A 56 18.41 -2.26 12.59
C ALA A 56 19.49 -1.27 13.06
N LYS A 57 20.63 -1.20 12.38
CA LYS A 57 21.67 -0.20 12.66
C LYS A 57 21.16 1.22 12.47
N ALA A 58 20.51 1.51 11.35
CA ALA A 58 19.95 2.84 11.10
C ALA A 58 18.92 3.25 12.17
N ALA A 59 18.08 2.31 12.65
CA ALA A 59 17.15 2.57 13.74
C ALA A 59 17.85 2.79 15.09
N ALA A 60 18.93 2.05 15.38
CA ALA A 60 19.72 2.23 16.61
C ALA A 60 20.40 3.62 16.63
N ASP A 61 20.89 4.11 15.50
CA ASP A 61 21.48 5.44 15.38
C ASP A 61 20.47 6.56 15.73
N LEU A 62 19.16 6.34 15.46
CA LEU A 62 18.12 7.30 15.85
C LEU A 62 17.93 7.41 17.35
N ALA A 63 18.24 6.38 18.13
CA ALA A 63 18.14 6.43 19.59
C ALA A 63 19.17 7.37 20.25
N THR A 64 20.31 7.60 19.58
CA THR A 64 21.43 8.40 20.05
C THR A 64 21.47 9.82 19.50
N ARG A 65 20.62 10.14 18.51
CA ARG A 65 20.61 11.47 17.85
C ARG A 65 20.26 12.59 18.81
N ARG A 66 20.91 13.75 18.62
CA ARG A 66 20.57 15.00 19.32
C ARG A 66 19.20 15.47 18.84
N ARG A 67 18.43 16.04 19.78
CA ARG A 67 17.08 16.56 19.58
C ARG A 67 17.10 18.07 19.80
N GLY A 68 16.51 18.81 18.88
CA GLY A 68 16.48 20.29 18.93
C GLY A 68 15.27 20.88 18.21
N ALA A 69 14.61 20.10 17.32
CA ALA A 69 13.45 20.59 16.59
C ALA A 69 12.17 20.59 17.45
N SER A 70 11.26 21.51 17.13
CA SER A 70 9.97 21.64 17.82
C SER A 70 9.01 20.49 17.54
N ARG A 71 9.16 19.84 16.38
CA ARG A 71 8.36 18.69 15.95
C ARG A 71 9.13 17.40 16.14
N ARG A 72 8.41 16.30 16.40
CA ARG A 72 9.02 15.00 16.63
C ARG A 72 8.29 13.89 15.89
N ILE A 73 9.07 13.03 15.21
CA ILE A 73 8.63 11.75 14.67
C ILE A 73 9.21 10.65 15.55
N VAL A 74 8.37 9.96 16.29
CA VAL A 74 8.79 8.87 17.18
C VAL A 74 8.48 7.57 16.52
N LEU A 75 9.50 6.76 16.24
CA LEU A 75 9.36 5.39 15.76
C LEU A 75 9.34 4.45 16.96
N ARG A 76 8.22 3.75 17.14
CA ARG A 76 8.03 2.74 18.19
C ARG A 76 8.09 1.38 17.54
N TYR A 77 8.99 0.55 18.02
CA TYR A 77 9.10 -0.85 17.63
C TYR A 77 8.56 -1.75 18.74
N LEU A 78 8.30 -3.01 18.39
CA LEU A 78 7.76 -3.97 19.34
C LEU A 78 6.48 -3.47 20.05
N ALA A 79 5.68 -2.68 19.34
CA ALA A 79 4.50 -2.01 19.86
C ALA A 79 3.27 -2.32 19.00
N SER A 80 2.30 -3.03 19.55
CA SER A 80 1.03 -3.35 18.89
C SER A 80 -0.09 -2.47 19.43
N PRO A 81 -0.85 -1.74 18.58
CA PRO A 81 -2.06 -1.08 19.04
C PRO A 81 -3.10 -2.13 19.45
N VAL A 82 -3.70 -1.94 20.62
CA VAL A 82 -4.72 -2.83 21.21
C VAL A 82 -6.08 -2.17 21.16
N GLU A 83 -6.15 -0.87 21.49
CA GLU A 83 -7.40 -0.15 21.60
C GLU A 83 -7.20 1.34 21.27
N ILE A 84 -8.13 1.91 20.52
CA ILE A 84 -8.23 3.36 20.34
C ILE A 84 -9.19 3.89 21.40
N ARG A 85 -8.74 4.83 22.21
CA ARG A 85 -9.51 5.41 23.33
C ARG A 85 -10.18 6.70 22.95
N GLY A 86 -11.31 6.95 23.55
CA GLY A 86 -12.14 8.13 23.37
C GLY A 86 -13.54 7.76 22.93
N ASP A 87 -14.50 8.64 23.18
CA ASP A 87 -15.91 8.45 22.81
C ASP A 87 -16.24 9.29 21.56
N GLN A 88 -16.45 10.60 21.70
CA GLN A 88 -16.73 11.52 20.59
C GLN A 88 -15.50 11.86 19.73
N ARG A 89 -14.32 11.73 20.32
CA ARG A 89 -13.03 12.01 19.69
C ARG A 89 -11.96 11.08 20.25
N VAL A 90 -10.91 10.85 19.46
CA VAL A 90 -9.74 10.10 19.92
C VAL A 90 -9.04 10.89 21.04
N THR A 91 -8.74 10.21 22.15
CA THR A 91 -7.97 10.75 23.28
C THR A 91 -6.67 9.99 23.50
N GLY A 92 -6.54 8.76 22.96
CA GLY A 92 -5.32 7.98 23.10
C GLY A 92 -5.39 6.64 22.38
N VAL A 93 -4.27 5.94 22.46
CA VAL A 93 -4.13 4.56 21.96
C VAL A 93 -3.47 3.72 23.07
N ARG A 94 -4.09 2.63 23.45
CA ARG A 94 -3.48 1.61 24.30
C ARG A 94 -2.68 0.67 23.41
N ILE A 95 -1.42 0.44 23.77
CA ILE A 95 -0.51 -0.43 23.05
C ILE A 95 -0.01 -1.53 23.98
N ALA A 96 0.24 -2.71 23.41
CA ALA A 96 0.95 -3.81 24.07
C ALA A 96 2.41 -3.83 23.61
N ARG A 97 3.32 -4.02 24.54
CA ARG A 97 4.74 -4.29 24.27
C ARG A 97 4.89 -5.72 23.79
N ASN A 98 5.67 -5.92 22.74
CA ASN A 98 5.93 -7.25 22.19
C ASN A 98 7.38 -7.69 22.46
N ARG A 99 7.59 -8.99 22.40
CA ARG A 99 8.89 -9.61 22.13
C ARG A 99 8.84 -10.34 20.80
N LEU A 100 9.99 -10.62 20.22
CA LEU A 100 10.09 -11.44 19.03
C LEU A 100 10.27 -12.90 19.43
N GLU A 101 9.51 -13.77 18.80
CA GLU A 101 9.68 -15.22 18.91
C GLU A 101 9.85 -15.83 17.52
N ARG A 102 10.71 -16.84 17.43
CA ARG A 102 10.95 -17.59 16.21
C ARG A 102 10.04 -18.80 16.16
N GLY A 103 9.26 -18.95 15.09
CA GLY A 103 8.49 -20.15 14.81
C GLY A 103 9.35 -21.28 14.25
N PHE A 104 8.82 -22.50 14.24
CA PHE A 104 9.48 -23.71 13.72
C PHE A 104 9.92 -23.58 12.25
N GLY A 105 9.25 -22.76 11.46
CA GLY A 105 9.59 -22.47 10.05
C GLY A 105 10.59 -21.34 9.85
N GLY A 106 11.20 -20.80 10.93
CA GLY A 106 12.14 -19.67 10.87
C GLY A 106 11.46 -18.29 10.74
N ASP A 107 10.13 -18.23 10.70
CA ASP A 107 9.38 -16.98 10.72
C ASP A 107 9.51 -16.28 12.09
N VAL A 108 9.64 -14.96 12.05
CA VAL A 108 9.73 -14.15 13.28
C VAL A 108 8.37 -13.51 13.57
N ARG A 109 7.83 -13.81 14.75
CA ARG A 109 6.52 -13.35 15.22
C ARG A 109 6.67 -12.39 16.38
N ALA A 110 5.78 -11.39 16.40
CA ALA A 110 5.63 -10.50 17.54
C ALA A 110 4.61 -11.12 18.52
N VAL A 111 5.03 -11.34 19.76
CA VAL A 111 4.20 -11.91 20.82
C VAL A 111 4.08 -10.90 21.95
N PRO A 112 2.87 -10.59 22.45
CA PRO A 112 2.68 -9.67 23.57
C PRO A 112 3.41 -10.15 24.84
N THR A 113 4.01 -9.20 25.55
CA THR A 113 4.69 -9.46 26.83
C THR A 113 3.76 -9.40 28.05
N GLY A 114 2.54 -8.91 27.86
CA GLY A 114 1.60 -8.58 28.94
C GLY A 114 1.76 -7.16 29.47
N ILE A 115 2.79 -6.43 29.05
CA ILE A 115 3.00 -5.03 29.42
C ILE A 115 2.22 -4.14 28.44
N GLU A 116 1.38 -3.25 28.97
CA GLU A 116 0.60 -2.30 28.20
C GLU A 116 0.89 -0.87 28.67
N GLU A 117 0.79 0.06 27.74
CA GLU A 117 0.88 1.51 28.03
C GLU A 117 -0.16 2.28 27.20
N THR A 118 -0.53 3.47 27.66
CA THR A 118 -1.44 4.35 26.91
C THR A 118 -0.65 5.54 26.39
N ILE A 119 -0.79 5.81 25.10
CA ILE A 119 -0.21 6.97 24.40
C ILE A 119 -1.34 7.95 24.16
N GLU A 120 -1.18 9.20 24.64
CA GLU A 120 -2.11 10.27 24.32
C GLU A 120 -2.05 10.60 22.82
N ALA A 121 -3.20 10.68 22.18
CA ALA A 121 -3.31 10.98 20.76
C ALA A 121 -4.65 11.65 20.42
N GLY A 122 -4.62 12.71 19.64
CA GLY A 122 -5.82 13.38 19.11
C GLY A 122 -6.21 12.89 17.71
N LEU A 123 -5.35 12.12 17.02
CA LEU A 123 -5.58 11.57 15.71
C LEU A 123 -4.88 10.22 15.58
N VAL A 124 -5.57 9.23 15.02
CA VAL A 124 -4.99 7.92 14.67
C VAL A 124 -5.18 7.67 13.18
N LEU A 125 -4.06 7.44 12.49
CA LEU A 125 -4.04 7.04 11.08
C LEU A 125 -3.64 5.57 10.97
N ARG A 126 -4.52 4.78 10.38
CA ARG A 126 -4.30 3.33 10.20
C ARG A 126 -3.50 3.06 8.93
N ALA A 127 -2.26 2.58 9.08
CA ALA A 127 -1.34 2.23 8.01
C ALA A 127 -0.89 0.75 8.11
N VAL A 128 -1.83 -0.16 8.35
CA VAL A 128 -1.57 -1.58 8.61
C VAL A 128 -1.34 -2.43 7.34
N GLY A 129 -1.18 -1.80 6.21
CA GLY A 129 -1.03 -2.41 4.89
C GLY A 129 -2.35 -2.51 4.13
N TYR A 130 -2.23 -2.86 2.87
CA TYR A 130 -3.35 -3.06 1.95
C TYR A 130 -3.51 -4.55 1.63
N ARG A 131 -4.72 -4.93 1.26
CA ARG A 131 -5.02 -6.23 0.65
C ARG A 131 -5.75 -5.96 -0.65
N GLY A 132 -5.51 -6.80 -1.66
CA GLY A 132 -6.31 -6.76 -2.88
C GLY A 132 -7.79 -7.03 -2.57
N ALA A 133 -8.67 -6.44 -3.37
CA ALA A 133 -10.09 -6.74 -3.32
C ALA A 133 -10.40 -7.88 -4.30
N TRP A 134 -11.25 -8.81 -3.88
CA TRP A 134 -11.77 -9.84 -4.76
C TRP A 134 -12.59 -9.22 -5.90
N LEU A 135 -12.41 -9.75 -7.10
CA LEU A 135 -13.20 -9.41 -8.28
C LEU A 135 -14.04 -10.63 -8.69
N SER A 136 -15.34 -10.43 -8.84
CA SER A 136 -16.25 -11.48 -9.24
C SER A 136 -15.83 -12.10 -10.59
N GLY A 137 -15.84 -13.44 -10.66
CA GLY A 137 -15.44 -14.19 -11.85
C GLY A 137 -13.93 -14.45 -11.97
N LEU A 138 -13.11 -13.97 -11.02
CA LEU A 138 -11.67 -14.27 -10.98
C LEU A 138 -11.31 -15.06 -9.73
N PRO A 139 -10.34 -15.98 -9.82
CA PRO A 139 -9.75 -16.65 -8.67
C PRO A 139 -9.11 -15.64 -7.71
N PHE A 140 -9.16 -15.91 -6.40
CA PHE A 140 -8.59 -15.00 -5.42
C PHE A 140 -8.08 -15.74 -4.18
N ASP A 141 -6.84 -15.52 -3.83
CA ASP A 141 -6.22 -15.99 -2.60
C ASP A 141 -6.58 -15.03 -1.46
N HIS A 142 -7.56 -15.41 -0.66
CA HIS A 142 -8.05 -14.59 0.46
C HIS A 142 -7.02 -14.41 1.57
N ASP A 143 -6.10 -15.35 1.77
CA ASP A 143 -5.08 -15.26 2.81
C ASP A 143 -3.99 -14.28 2.44
N ARG A 144 -3.56 -14.28 1.21
CA ARG A 144 -2.53 -13.39 0.67
C ARG A 144 -3.11 -12.07 0.14
N GLY A 145 -4.40 -12.00 -0.18
CA GLY A 145 -5.05 -10.83 -0.77
C GLY A 145 -4.57 -10.55 -2.20
N VAL A 146 -4.37 -11.59 -3.02
CA VAL A 146 -3.86 -11.49 -4.39
C VAL A 146 -4.61 -12.42 -5.35
N LEU A 147 -4.47 -12.17 -6.65
CA LEU A 147 -4.85 -13.15 -7.68
C LEU A 147 -3.75 -14.22 -7.76
N PRO A 148 -4.09 -15.54 -7.63
CA PRO A 148 -3.14 -16.62 -7.87
C PRO A 148 -2.55 -16.50 -9.28
N ASN A 149 -1.22 -16.47 -9.37
CA ASN A 149 -0.60 -16.27 -10.68
C ASN A 149 0.81 -16.88 -10.77
N ARG A 150 1.24 -17.17 -12.00
CA ARG A 150 2.61 -17.53 -12.33
C ARG A 150 3.14 -16.57 -13.38
N GLN A 151 4.12 -15.73 -13.02
CA GLN A 151 4.70 -14.70 -13.88
C GLN A 151 3.65 -13.71 -14.44
N GLY A 152 2.57 -13.47 -13.70
CA GLY A 152 1.48 -12.58 -14.10
C GLY A 152 0.32 -13.26 -14.83
N ARG A 153 0.45 -14.52 -15.28
CA ARG A 153 -0.66 -15.33 -15.81
C ARG A 153 -1.54 -15.78 -14.64
N VAL A 154 -2.81 -15.41 -14.64
CA VAL A 154 -3.74 -15.78 -13.58
C VAL A 154 -4.02 -17.28 -13.64
N LEU A 155 -3.99 -17.94 -12.48
CA LEU A 155 -4.20 -19.38 -12.37
C LEU A 155 -5.61 -19.68 -11.90
N HIS A 156 -6.21 -20.73 -12.45
CA HIS A 156 -7.48 -21.27 -11.97
C HIS A 156 -7.27 -21.88 -10.57
N ASP A 157 -8.16 -21.58 -9.63
CA ASP A 157 -8.04 -21.96 -8.21
C ASP A 157 -8.05 -23.48 -7.98
N ARG A 158 -8.81 -24.23 -8.81
CA ARG A 158 -8.96 -25.68 -8.69
C ARG A 158 -7.92 -26.48 -9.43
N THR A 159 -7.51 -26.04 -10.64
CA THR A 159 -6.60 -26.82 -11.49
C THR A 159 -5.15 -26.36 -11.41
N GLY A 160 -4.92 -25.11 -10.96
CA GLY A 160 -3.60 -24.48 -11.01
C GLY A 160 -3.10 -24.17 -12.42
N GLU A 161 -3.92 -24.43 -13.45
CA GLU A 161 -3.65 -24.07 -14.84
C GLU A 161 -3.91 -22.58 -15.06
N HIS A 162 -3.24 -22.00 -16.03
CA HIS A 162 -3.46 -20.60 -16.29
C HIS A 162 -4.72 -20.35 -17.13
N ILE A 163 -5.43 -19.27 -16.82
CA ILE A 163 -6.63 -18.86 -17.55
C ILE A 163 -6.17 -18.09 -18.79
N PRO A 164 -6.40 -18.60 -20.01
CA PRO A 164 -5.93 -17.95 -21.23
C PRO A 164 -6.45 -16.53 -21.37
N GLY A 165 -5.54 -15.59 -21.70
CA GLY A 165 -5.87 -14.18 -21.87
C GLY A 165 -6.06 -13.37 -20.59
N VAL A 166 -5.92 -13.97 -19.38
CA VAL A 166 -6.07 -13.28 -18.11
C VAL A 166 -4.73 -13.08 -17.42
N TYR A 167 -4.36 -11.81 -17.22
CA TYR A 167 -3.08 -11.42 -16.64
C TYR A 167 -3.27 -10.45 -15.48
N THR A 168 -2.29 -10.40 -14.58
CA THR A 168 -2.28 -9.52 -13.42
C THR A 168 -0.91 -8.88 -13.23
N ALA A 169 -0.89 -7.62 -12.76
CA ALA A 169 0.32 -6.87 -12.45
C ALA A 169 0.14 -6.03 -11.19
N GLY A 170 1.24 -5.54 -10.64
CA GLY A 170 1.22 -4.67 -9.46
C GLY A 170 0.92 -5.41 -8.15
N TRP A 171 0.27 -4.73 -7.23
CA TRP A 171 0.04 -5.25 -5.87
C TRP A 171 -0.91 -6.45 -5.84
N ILE A 172 -1.92 -6.48 -6.69
CA ILE A 172 -2.85 -7.62 -6.78
C ILE A 172 -2.15 -8.89 -7.29
N LYS A 173 -1.00 -8.77 -7.99
CA LYS A 173 -0.16 -9.90 -8.42
C LYS A 173 0.71 -10.45 -7.30
N ARG A 174 1.33 -9.60 -6.47
CA ARG A 174 2.41 -9.98 -5.55
C ARG A 174 2.21 -9.57 -4.09
N GLY A 175 1.12 -8.88 -3.77
CA GLY A 175 0.89 -8.23 -2.49
C GLY A 175 1.42 -6.79 -2.45
N PRO A 176 1.00 -5.99 -1.47
CA PRO A 176 1.32 -4.57 -1.35
C PRO A 176 2.74 -4.35 -0.78
N SER A 177 3.75 -4.73 -1.52
CA SER A 177 5.16 -4.61 -1.13
C SER A 177 5.99 -3.89 -2.20
N GLY A 178 7.05 -3.20 -1.78
CA GLY A 178 7.98 -2.47 -2.64
C GLY A 178 7.44 -1.13 -3.14
N GLY A 179 8.36 -0.22 -3.49
CA GLY A 179 8.06 1.11 -4.02
C GLY A 179 7.69 1.13 -5.50
N ILE A 180 7.66 2.33 -6.08
CA ILE A 180 7.28 2.58 -7.48
C ILE A 180 8.15 1.78 -8.47
N GLY A 181 9.46 1.68 -8.23
CA GLY A 181 10.38 0.90 -9.08
C GLY A 181 10.03 -0.58 -9.16
N ALA A 182 9.57 -1.18 -8.06
CA ALA A 182 9.14 -2.57 -8.02
C ALA A 182 7.89 -2.80 -8.88
N ASN A 183 7.00 -1.82 -8.99
CA ASN A 183 5.82 -1.90 -9.85
C ASN A 183 6.20 -1.89 -11.34
N LYS A 184 7.21 -1.10 -11.74
CA LYS A 184 7.74 -1.09 -13.11
C LYS A 184 8.24 -2.47 -13.52
N LYS A 185 9.10 -3.08 -12.72
CA LYS A 185 9.61 -4.44 -12.96
C LYS A 185 8.50 -5.48 -13.02
N CYS A 186 7.57 -5.41 -12.06
CA CYS A 186 6.42 -6.31 -11.98
C CYS A 186 5.52 -6.23 -13.23
N ALA A 187 5.24 -5.02 -13.73
CA ALA A 187 4.47 -4.82 -14.96
C ALA A 187 5.24 -5.33 -16.19
N GLN A 188 6.54 -5.04 -16.29
CA GLN A 188 7.37 -5.52 -17.38
C GLN A 188 7.37 -7.05 -17.48
N ASP A 189 7.53 -7.76 -16.35
CA ASP A 189 7.52 -9.23 -16.31
C ASP A 189 6.18 -9.77 -16.82
N THR A 190 5.06 -9.15 -16.46
CA THR A 190 3.72 -9.56 -16.92
C THR A 190 3.53 -9.29 -18.41
N VAL A 191 3.94 -8.12 -18.90
CA VAL A 191 3.86 -7.79 -20.35
C VAL A 191 4.73 -8.74 -21.18
N THR A 192 5.93 -9.06 -20.71
CA THR A 192 6.80 -10.04 -21.35
C THR A 192 6.12 -11.40 -21.48
N ALA A 193 5.44 -11.86 -20.41
CA ALA A 193 4.69 -13.11 -20.42
C ALA A 193 3.52 -13.06 -21.42
N LEU A 194 2.77 -11.96 -21.47
CA LEU A 194 1.67 -11.75 -22.41
C LEU A 194 2.15 -11.78 -23.86
N LEU A 195 3.24 -11.08 -24.18
CA LEU A 195 3.81 -11.05 -25.52
C LEU A 195 4.33 -12.42 -25.96
N ALA A 196 4.91 -13.20 -25.06
CA ALA A 196 5.33 -14.57 -25.33
C ALA A 196 4.12 -15.46 -25.68
N ASP A 197 3.03 -15.35 -24.92
CA ASP A 197 1.80 -16.11 -25.19
C ASP A 197 1.13 -15.68 -26.49
N HIS A 198 1.15 -14.39 -26.81
CA HIS A 198 0.68 -13.89 -28.10
C HIS A 198 1.48 -14.49 -29.26
N SER A 199 2.82 -14.47 -29.17
CA SER A 199 3.70 -15.01 -30.22
C SER A 199 3.54 -16.52 -30.39
N ALA A 200 3.19 -17.22 -29.31
CA ALA A 200 2.92 -18.66 -29.31
C ALA A 200 1.48 -19.01 -29.75
N GLY A 201 0.63 -18.03 -30.07
CA GLY A 201 -0.77 -18.27 -30.45
C GLY A 201 -1.67 -18.79 -29.32
N LEU A 202 -1.27 -18.56 -28.05
CA LEU A 202 -1.98 -19.06 -26.87
C LEU A 202 -3.09 -18.12 -26.38
N LEU A 203 -3.23 -16.94 -26.98
CA LEU A 203 -4.30 -16.01 -26.61
C LEU A 203 -5.61 -16.41 -27.32
N PRO A 204 -6.76 -16.32 -26.60
CA PRO A 204 -8.05 -16.58 -27.23
C PRO A 204 -8.36 -15.54 -28.31
N THR A 205 -8.99 -15.96 -29.39
CA THR A 205 -9.48 -15.06 -30.42
C THR A 205 -10.63 -14.22 -29.85
N PRO A 206 -10.57 -12.87 -29.96
CA PRO A 206 -11.68 -12.03 -29.51
C PRO A 206 -12.97 -12.34 -30.26
N THR A 207 -14.08 -12.47 -29.54
CA THR A 207 -15.42 -12.69 -30.12
C THR A 207 -16.17 -11.38 -30.43
N ALA A 208 -15.65 -10.25 -29.97
CA ALA A 208 -16.25 -8.93 -30.16
C ALA A 208 -15.22 -7.93 -30.66
N THR A 209 -15.68 -6.91 -31.40
CA THR A 209 -14.81 -5.81 -31.84
C THR A 209 -14.52 -4.83 -30.70
N PRO A 210 -13.45 -4.03 -30.78
CA PRO A 210 -13.17 -2.95 -29.82
C PRO A 210 -14.34 -1.96 -29.69
N GLN A 211 -15.04 -1.65 -30.79
CA GLN A 211 -16.20 -0.74 -30.82
C GLN A 211 -17.37 -1.33 -30.02
N HIS A 212 -17.62 -2.63 -30.14
CA HIS A 212 -18.66 -3.32 -29.37
C HIS A 212 -18.35 -3.27 -27.87
N LEU A 213 -17.08 -3.48 -27.49
CA LEU A 213 -16.64 -3.37 -26.09
C LEU A 213 -16.83 -1.95 -25.54
N ASP A 214 -16.44 -0.93 -26.31
CA ASP A 214 -16.61 0.49 -25.89
C ASP A 214 -18.09 0.82 -25.69
N ALA A 215 -18.96 0.44 -26.63
CA ALA A 215 -20.40 0.62 -26.52
C ALA A 215 -20.99 -0.09 -25.28
N LEU A 216 -20.57 -1.33 -25.00
CA LEU A 216 -21.00 -2.07 -23.82
C LEU A 216 -20.57 -1.38 -22.52
N VAL A 217 -19.33 -0.91 -22.45
CA VAL A 217 -18.81 -0.20 -21.27
C VAL A 217 -19.60 1.09 -21.05
N ARG A 218 -19.82 1.91 -22.07
CA ARG A 218 -20.61 3.15 -21.97
C ARG A 218 -22.07 2.91 -21.63
N GLN A 219 -22.66 1.83 -22.12
CA GLN A 219 -24.03 1.46 -21.76
C GLN A 219 -24.14 1.08 -20.26
N ARG A 220 -23.14 0.33 -19.73
CA ARG A 220 -23.14 -0.12 -18.33
C ARG A 220 -22.65 0.94 -17.35
N GLN A 221 -21.79 1.83 -17.80
CA GLN A 221 -21.20 2.92 -17.00
C GLN A 221 -21.17 4.20 -17.84
N PRO A 222 -22.31 4.94 -17.92
CA PRO A 222 -22.38 6.17 -18.70
C PRO A 222 -21.38 7.25 -18.27
N ALA A 223 -20.99 7.24 -16.99
CA ALA A 223 -20.00 8.15 -16.43
C ALA A 223 -18.55 7.65 -16.58
N VAL A 224 -18.28 6.70 -17.50
CA VAL A 224 -16.91 6.23 -17.75
C VAL A 224 -16.03 7.39 -18.23
N VAL A 225 -14.82 7.47 -17.64
CA VAL A 225 -13.81 8.47 -17.99
C VAL A 225 -12.78 7.80 -18.90
N GLY A 226 -12.73 8.20 -20.15
CA GLY A 226 -11.71 7.80 -21.11
C GLY A 226 -10.50 8.76 -21.12
N VAL A 227 -9.62 8.57 -22.11
CA VAL A 227 -8.41 9.40 -22.22
C VAL A 227 -8.73 10.87 -22.55
N HIS A 228 -9.77 11.11 -23.32
CA HIS A 228 -10.19 12.47 -23.68
C HIS A 228 -10.68 13.23 -22.44
N GLU A 229 -11.58 12.65 -21.70
CA GLU A 229 -12.15 13.18 -20.47
C GLU A 229 -11.06 13.35 -19.38
N TRP A 230 -10.15 12.36 -19.26
CA TRP A 230 -9.01 12.48 -18.36
C TRP A 230 -8.10 13.67 -18.70
N ARG A 231 -7.87 13.96 -19.98
CA ARG A 231 -7.08 15.13 -20.41
C ARG A 231 -7.75 16.45 -20.02
N ALA A 232 -9.07 16.51 -19.99
CA ALA A 232 -9.78 17.68 -19.49
C ALA A 232 -9.53 17.87 -17.99
N ILE A 233 -9.62 16.79 -17.20
CA ILE A 233 -9.29 16.80 -15.78
C ILE A 233 -7.84 17.25 -15.56
N ASP A 234 -6.87 16.64 -16.25
CA ASP A 234 -5.44 16.95 -16.11
C ASP A 234 -5.15 18.44 -16.41
N ARG A 235 -5.76 18.98 -17.46
CA ARG A 235 -5.63 20.40 -17.83
C ARG A 235 -6.18 21.30 -16.73
N THR A 236 -7.41 21.06 -16.29
CA THR A 236 -8.05 21.84 -15.23
C THR A 236 -7.24 21.82 -13.94
N GLU A 237 -6.74 20.67 -13.52
CA GLU A 237 -5.91 20.57 -12.31
C GLU A 237 -4.59 21.34 -12.42
N ARG A 238 -3.97 21.38 -13.61
CA ARG A 238 -2.77 22.17 -13.88
C ARG A 238 -3.06 23.67 -13.88
N ASP A 239 -4.14 24.09 -14.54
CA ASP A 239 -4.54 25.49 -14.61
C ASP A 239 -4.86 26.04 -13.21
N LEU A 240 -5.60 25.27 -12.40
CA LEU A 240 -5.86 25.59 -11.00
C LEU A 240 -4.57 25.65 -10.16
N GLY A 241 -3.59 24.80 -10.45
CA GLY A 241 -2.29 24.81 -9.79
C GLY A 241 -1.46 26.04 -10.19
N ALA A 242 -1.43 26.38 -11.47
CA ALA A 242 -0.64 27.51 -12.00
C ALA A 242 -1.01 28.83 -11.33
N VAL A 243 -2.30 29.08 -11.06
CA VAL A 243 -2.78 30.26 -10.31
C VAL A 243 -2.17 30.37 -8.90
N GLN A 244 -1.76 29.23 -8.32
CA GLN A 244 -1.18 29.14 -6.97
C GLN A 244 0.33 28.89 -6.96
N GLY A 245 1.01 28.99 -8.14
CA GLY A 245 2.42 28.68 -8.27
C GLY A 245 2.76 27.18 -8.01
N ARG A 246 1.81 26.27 -8.19
CA ARG A 246 1.97 24.82 -7.99
C ARG A 246 1.92 24.08 -9.32
N PRO A 247 2.58 22.91 -9.44
CA PRO A 247 2.49 22.09 -10.66
C PRO A 247 1.07 21.66 -11.01
N ARG A 248 0.22 21.43 -9.99
CA ARG A 248 -1.23 21.15 -10.11
C ARG A 248 -1.96 21.32 -8.78
N ARG A 249 -3.26 21.54 -8.84
CA ARG A 249 -4.19 21.45 -7.73
C ARG A 249 -5.21 20.36 -8.01
N LYS A 250 -5.17 19.26 -7.24
CA LYS A 250 -6.06 18.11 -7.43
C LYS A 250 -7.52 18.44 -7.16
N LEU A 251 -8.43 17.96 -8.02
CA LEU A 251 -9.85 17.88 -7.73
C LEU A 251 -10.05 16.77 -6.68
N ALA A 252 -10.66 17.11 -5.55
CA ALA A 252 -10.69 16.24 -4.37
C ALA A 252 -11.96 15.36 -4.25
N SER A 253 -12.90 15.45 -5.22
CA SER A 253 -14.14 14.67 -5.16
C SER A 253 -14.50 14.09 -6.53
N PHE A 254 -15.14 12.92 -6.53
CA PHE A 254 -15.64 12.30 -7.77
C PHE A 254 -16.63 13.20 -8.52
N PRO A 255 -17.60 13.87 -7.88
CA PRO A 255 -18.47 14.81 -8.60
C PRO A 255 -17.72 15.91 -9.34
N ALA A 256 -16.69 16.51 -8.71
CA ALA A 256 -15.88 17.54 -9.36
C ALA A 256 -15.08 16.97 -10.55
N LEU A 257 -14.54 15.75 -10.42
CA LEU A 257 -13.83 15.08 -11.51
C LEU A 257 -14.77 14.79 -12.68
N LEU A 258 -15.97 14.27 -12.42
CA LEU A 258 -16.97 13.95 -13.46
C LEU A 258 -17.53 15.21 -14.13
N ALA A 259 -17.79 16.26 -13.38
CA ALA A 259 -18.24 17.55 -13.93
C ALA A 259 -17.23 18.10 -14.95
N VAL A 260 -15.94 18.04 -14.62
CA VAL A 260 -14.88 18.47 -15.56
C VAL A 260 -14.72 17.50 -16.73
N ALA A 261 -14.85 16.18 -16.48
CA ALA A 261 -14.68 15.16 -17.51
C ALA A 261 -15.75 15.25 -18.61
N HIS A 262 -17.03 15.51 -18.20
CA HIS A 262 -18.19 15.44 -19.11
C HIS A 262 -18.84 16.80 -19.40
N GLY A 263 -18.39 17.88 -18.76
CA GLY A 263 -19.04 19.18 -18.79
C GLY A 263 -20.23 19.27 -17.83
N ASP A 264 -20.60 20.50 -17.46
CA ASP A 264 -21.68 20.76 -16.47
C ASP A 264 -23.07 20.23 -16.88
N ASP A 265 -23.30 19.99 -18.18
CA ASP A 265 -24.59 19.53 -18.72
C ASP A 265 -24.80 18.01 -18.65
N ALA A 266 -23.77 17.23 -18.23
CA ALA A 266 -23.76 15.76 -18.30
C ALA A 266 -23.68 15.05 -16.94
N MET A 267 -24.23 15.63 -15.87
CA MET A 267 -24.31 14.93 -14.58
C MET A 267 -25.41 13.85 -14.62
N PRO A 268 -25.08 12.57 -14.83
CA PRO A 268 -26.06 11.52 -14.60
C PRO A 268 -26.31 11.44 -13.08
N THR A 269 -27.59 11.52 -12.68
CA THR A 269 -28.08 11.35 -11.30
C THR A 269 -27.95 9.90 -10.79
N VAL A 270 -27.04 9.12 -11.33
CA VAL A 270 -26.80 7.75 -10.88
C VAL A 270 -25.82 7.77 -9.72
N PRO A 271 -26.25 7.39 -8.50
CA PRO A 271 -25.31 7.20 -7.40
C PRO A 271 -24.31 6.12 -7.81
N LEU A 272 -23.01 6.46 -7.82
CA LEU A 272 -21.97 5.46 -7.94
C LEU A 272 -22.13 4.49 -6.77
N PRO A 273 -22.27 3.18 -6.98
CA PRO A 273 -22.31 2.20 -5.91
C PRO A 273 -20.89 2.01 -5.37
N ILE A 274 -20.36 3.06 -4.74
CA ILE A 274 -19.22 2.91 -3.84
C ILE A 274 -19.84 2.65 -2.48
N ASP A 275 -20.08 1.38 -2.21
CA ASP A 275 -20.39 0.93 -0.88
C ASP A 275 -19.15 1.22 0.01
N ALA A 276 -19.15 2.41 0.61
CA ALA A 276 -18.13 2.84 1.56
C ALA A 276 -18.05 1.92 2.79
N THR A 277 -19.01 1.02 2.96
CA THR A 277 -19.06 0.05 4.05
C THR A 277 -18.13 -1.15 3.81
N ARG A 278 -17.66 -1.40 2.58
CA ARG A 278 -16.70 -2.48 2.27
C ARG A 278 -15.27 -2.24 2.78
N PHE A 279 -14.95 -1.06 3.30
CA PHE A 279 -13.67 -0.78 3.94
C PHE A 279 -13.68 -0.96 5.46
N ARG A 280 -14.78 -1.46 6.04
CA ARG A 280 -14.87 -1.82 7.46
C ARG A 280 -14.72 -3.33 7.62
N ARG A 281 -13.49 -3.83 7.59
CA ARG A 281 -13.03 -5.02 8.36
C ARG A 281 -11.51 -5.05 8.39
#